data_c6ac984ac06a5e3475f8c2a301539475
#
_entry.id   c6ac984ac06a5e3475f8c2a301539475
#
_cell.length_a   1.000
_cell.length_b   1.000
_cell.length_c   1.000
_cell.angle_alpha   90.00
_cell.angle_beta   90.00
_cell.angle_gamma   90.00
#
_symmetry.space_group_name_H-M   'P 1'
#
loop_
_entity.id
_entity.type
_entity.pdbx_description
1 polymer ?
#
loop_
_entity_poly.entity_id
_entity_poly.type
_entity_poly.pdbx_seq_one_letter_code
_entity_poly.pdbx_strand_id
1 'polypeptide(L)'
;AQQAGHLVKNGYSVRAYNRTYEKMAAQAQGLGFTPCASIADAVREADVIFVMVGYPTDVEEVFCGPGGIFECAKKGALAVDMTTSSPALAQMLYEMGRKKGIRVMDAPVSGGDSGARNATLSIMVGGDQADFDEALPLFSCMGKNIRLMGGPGMGQHTKAANQIAVAGATAAYTEAIAYARRVGLDPA
;
A
#
# COMPACT_ATOMS: atom_id res chain seq x y z
N ALA A 1 2.19 -7.40 -6.64
CA ALA A 1 3.28 -7.99 -7.45
C ALA A 1 4.07 -6.92 -8.21
N GLN A 2 3.42 -5.95 -8.90
CA GLN A 2 4.13 -4.95 -9.71
C GLN A 2 5.12 -4.12 -8.86
N GLN A 3 4.71 -3.66 -7.69
CA GLN A 3 5.57 -2.92 -6.76
C GLN A 3 6.80 -3.74 -6.36
N ALA A 4 6.61 -5.04 -6.06
CA ALA A 4 7.72 -5.95 -5.76
C ALA A 4 8.73 -6.03 -6.93
N GLY A 5 8.23 -6.15 -8.16
CA GLY A 5 9.06 -6.16 -9.37
C GLY A 5 9.84 -4.86 -9.57
N HIS A 6 9.25 -3.69 -9.25
CA HIS A 6 9.97 -2.42 -9.33
C HIS A 6 11.10 -2.32 -8.30
N LEU A 7 10.89 -2.80 -7.08
CA LEU A 7 11.94 -2.87 -6.07
C LEU A 7 13.10 -3.77 -6.52
N VAL A 8 12.80 -4.97 -7.05
CA VAL A 8 13.82 -5.88 -7.58
C VAL A 8 14.63 -5.22 -8.72
N LYS A 9 13.97 -4.55 -9.66
CA LYS A 9 14.63 -3.82 -10.77
C LYS A 9 15.58 -2.72 -10.29
N ASN A 10 15.32 -2.16 -9.10
CA ASN A 10 16.18 -1.16 -8.47
C ASN A 10 17.21 -1.77 -7.49
N GLY A 11 17.43 -3.09 -7.54
CA GLY A 11 18.51 -3.76 -6.82
C GLY A 11 18.17 -4.22 -5.39
N TYR A 12 16.90 -4.12 -4.96
CA TYR A 12 16.49 -4.59 -3.64
C TYR A 12 16.20 -6.09 -3.65
N SER A 13 16.60 -6.78 -2.58
CA SER A 13 16.20 -8.16 -2.34
C SER A 13 14.76 -8.18 -1.80
N VAL A 14 13.84 -8.80 -2.52
CA VAL A 14 12.42 -8.81 -2.20
C VAL A 14 11.92 -10.21 -1.96
N ARG A 15 11.27 -10.40 -0.81
CA ARG A 15 10.52 -11.62 -0.45
C ARG A 15 9.04 -11.25 -0.45
N ALA A 16 8.18 -12.12 -0.96
CA ALA A 16 6.76 -11.82 -1.05
C ALA A 16 5.90 -13.01 -0.61
N TYR A 17 4.81 -12.69 0.05
CA TYR A 17 3.77 -13.63 0.44
C TYR A 17 2.42 -13.21 -0.15
N ASN A 18 1.60 -14.18 -0.51
CA ASN A 18 0.20 -14.02 -0.88
C ASN A 18 -0.57 -15.27 -0.47
N ARG A 19 -1.82 -15.12 -0.05
CA ARG A 19 -2.71 -16.25 0.30
C ARG A 19 -2.81 -17.31 -0.81
N THR A 20 -2.74 -16.91 -2.07
CA THR A 20 -2.68 -17.82 -3.23
C THR A 20 -1.23 -17.94 -3.69
N TYR A 21 -0.52 -18.93 -3.13
CA TYR A 21 0.90 -19.14 -3.38
C TYR A 21 1.23 -19.34 -4.85
N GLU A 22 0.48 -20.18 -5.56
CA GLU A 22 0.73 -20.55 -6.97
C GLU A 22 0.66 -19.30 -7.87
N LYS A 23 -0.32 -18.44 -7.65
CA LYS A 23 -0.46 -17.17 -8.39
C LYS A 23 0.73 -16.25 -8.17
N MET A 24 1.24 -16.20 -6.97
CA MET A 24 2.41 -15.40 -6.63
C MET A 24 3.69 -16.02 -7.19
N ALA A 25 3.88 -17.31 -7.04
CA ALA A 25 5.05 -18.04 -7.55
C ALA A 25 5.19 -17.91 -9.08
N ALA A 26 4.08 -17.98 -9.80
CA ALA A 26 4.08 -17.74 -11.25
C ALA A 26 4.53 -16.32 -11.62
N GLN A 27 4.15 -15.31 -10.83
CA GLN A 27 4.58 -13.92 -11.07
C GLN A 27 6.04 -13.68 -10.66
N ALA A 28 6.54 -14.41 -9.66
CA ALA A 28 7.91 -14.29 -9.18
C ALA A 28 8.93 -14.62 -10.27
N GLN A 29 8.66 -15.62 -11.14
CA GLN A 29 9.53 -16.01 -12.26
C GLN A 29 9.82 -14.84 -13.22
N GLY A 30 8.80 -13.97 -13.47
CA GLY A 30 8.97 -12.82 -14.37
C GLY A 30 9.43 -11.53 -13.69
N LEU A 31 9.24 -11.41 -12.39
CA LEU A 31 9.49 -10.19 -11.62
C LEU A 31 10.72 -10.28 -10.70
N GLY A 32 11.27 -11.47 -10.48
CA GLY A 32 12.55 -11.70 -9.80
C GLY A 32 12.50 -11.64 -8.27
N PHE A 33 11.35 -11.60 -7.63
CA PHE A 33 11.24 -11.69 -6.18
C PHE A 33 11.16 -13.14 -5.68
N THR A 34 11.50 -13.39 -4.43
CA THR A 34 11.43 -14.72 -3.81
C THR A 34 10.03 -14.96 -3.22
N PRO A 35 9.28 -15.98 -3.70
CA PRO A 35 7.99 -16.34 -3.12
C PRO A 35 8.16 -17.03 -1.77
N CYS A 36 7.33 -16.67 -0.78
CA CYS A 36 7.33 -17.23 0.56
C CYS A 36 5.99 -17.95 0.85
N ALA A 37 6.06 -19.06 1.60
CA ALA A 37 4.88 -19.84 1.94
C ALA A 37 4.07 -19.25 3.11
N SER A 38 4.67 -18.37 3.92
CA SER A 38 4.04 -17.73 5.07
C SER A 38 4.43 -16.26 5.20
N ILE A 39 3.64 -15.50 5.98
CA ILE A 39 4.00 -14.14 6.39
C ILE A 39 5.34 -14.17 7.16
N ALA A 40 5.47 -15.09 8.10
CA ALA A 40 6.69 -15.26 8.90
C ALA A 40 7.95 -15.40 8.04
N ASP A 41 7.88 -16.24 6.98
CA ASP A 41 9.00 -16.40 6.07
C ASP A 41 9.32 -15.13 5.29
N ALA A 42 8.32 -14.35 4.95
CA ALA A 42 8.52 -13.11 4.20
C ALA A 42 9.14 -11.99 5.06
N VAL A 43 8.76 -11.89 6.36
CA VAL A 43 9.04 -10.69 7.17
C VAL A 43 10.20 -10.84 8.16
N ARG A 44 10.61 -12.07 8.50
CA ARG A 44 11.58 -12.33 9.59
C ARG A 44 12.87 -11.52 9.49
N GLU A 45 13.44 -11.42 8.30
CA GLU A 45 14.71 -10.73 8.05
C GLU A 45 14.52 -9.39 7.30
N ALA A 46 13.28 -8.97 7.07
CA ALA A 46 13.00 -7.77 6.32
C ALA A 46 13.32 -6.51 7.12
N ASP A 47 14.00 -5.54 6.49
CA ASP A 47 14.19 -4.19 7.04
C ASP A 47 12.93 -3.36 6.86
N VAL A 48 12.31 -3.45 5.66
CA VAL A 48 11.06 -2.76 5.32
C VAL A 48 10.05 -3.77 4.78
N ILE A 49 8.81 -3.67 5.27
CA ILE A 49 7.71 -4.58 4.95
C ILE A 49 6.58 -3.76 4.34
N PHE A 50 6.23 -4.02 3.08
CA PHE A 50 5.08 -3.41 2.42
C PHE A 50 3.88 -4.35 2.46
N VAL A 51 2.76 -3.84 2.95
CA VAL A 51 1.47 -4.55 3.00
C VAL A 51 0.51 -3.93 1.99
N MET A 52 -0.14 -4.75 1.18
CA MET A 52 -1.22 -4.33 0.29
C MET A 52 -2.21 -5.47 0.15
N VAL A 53 -3.34 -5.36 0.81
CA VAL A 53 -4.40 -6.37 0.88
C VAL A 53 -5.77 -5.77 0.51
N GLY A 54 -6.87 -6.49 0.73
CA GLY A 54 -8.18 -6.09 0.22
C GLY A 54 -8.97 -5.18 1.15
N TYR A 55 -8.97 -5.49 2.43
CA TYR A 55 -9.86 -4.87 3.42
C TYR A 55 -9.15 -4.55 4.73
N PRO A 56 -9.72 -3.65 5.58
CA PRO A 56 -9.16 -3.36 6.91
C PRO A 56 -8.98 -4.59 7.79
N THR A 57 -9.89 -5.55 7.71
CA THR A 57 -9.79 -6.83 8.44
C THR A 57 -8.61 -7.68 7.97
N ASP A 58 -8.29 -7.67 6.67
CA ASP A 58 -7.10 -8.35 6.16
C ASP A 58 -5.81 -7.67 6.66
N VAL A 59 -5.82 -6.33 6.78
CA VAL A 59 -4.68 -5.57 7.35
C VAL A 59 -4.47 -5.97 8.80
N GLU A 60 -5.53 -5.97 9.60
CA GLU A 60 -5.47 -6.38 11.01
C GLU A 60 -4.96 -7.80 11.16
N GLU A 61 -5.43 -8.74 10.34
CA GLU A 61 -4.98 -10.13 10.33
C GLU A 61 -3.49 -10.25 10.01
N VAL A 62 -3.02 -9.55 8.97
CA VAL A 62 -1.60 -9.58 8.54
C VAL A 62 -0.68 -8.99 9.61
N PHE A 63 -1.10 -7.93 10.30
CA PHE A 63 -0.28 -7.32 11.35
C PHE A 63 -0.37 -8.05 12.68
N CYS A 64 -1.58 -8.40 13.14
CA CYS A 64 -1.88 -8.80 14.49
C CYS A 64 -2.19 -10.30 14.65
N GLY A 65 -2.55 -10.99 13.55
CA GLY A 65 -2.89 -12.41 13.56
C GLY A 65 -1.72 -13.32 13.92
N PRO A 66 -2.01 -14.60 14.23
CA PRO A 66 -0.97 -15.59 14.50
C PRO A 66 0.01 -15.70 13.32
N GLY A 67 1.31 -15.64 13.59
CA GLY A 67 2.34 -15.62 12.56
C GLY A 67 2.39 -14.34 11.73
N GLY A 68 1.71 -13.28 12.16
CA GLY A 68 1.68 -11.97 11.53
C GLY A 68 2.94 -11.13 11.78
N ILE A 69 2.93 -9.90 11.26
CA ILE A 69 4.10 -9.00 11.29
C ILE A 69 4.56 -8.74 12.73
N PHE A 70 3.64 -8.43 13.63
CA PHE A 70 3.98 -8.08 15.02
C PHE A 70 4.53 -9.23 15.85
N GLU A 71 4.37 -10.46 15.39
CA GLU A 71 4.95 -11.66 16.02
C GLU A 71 6.30 -12.05 15.39
N CYS A 72 6.42 -11.89 14.08
CA CYS A 72 7.50 -12.51 13.29
C CYS A 72 8.56 -11.54 12.77
N ALA A 73 8.25 -10.24 12.63
CA ALA A 73 9.21 -9.27 12.13
C ALA A 73 10.29 -8.96 13.17
N LYS A 74 11.51 -8.69 12.73
CA LYS A 74 12.61 -8.28 13.61
C LYS A 74 12.34 -6.90 14.21
N LYS A 75 12.85 -6.67 15.41
CA LYS A 75 12.80 -5.34 16.06
C LYS A 75 13.50 -4.30 15.18
N GLY A 76 12.91 -3.12 15.13
CA GLY A 76 13.38 -2.02 14.29
C GLY A 76 12.91 -2.09 12.84
N ALA A 77 12.28 -3.18 12.39
CA ALA A 77 11.68 -3.24 11.06
C ALA A 77 10.62 -2.13 10.87
N LEU A 78 10.52 -1.63 9.63
CA LEU A 78 9.52 -0.65 9.24
C LEU A 78 8.41 -1.35 8.43
N ALA A 79 7.19 -1.37 8.96
CA ALA A 79 6.01 -1.92 8.29
C ALA A 79 5.17 -0.78 7.69
N VAL A 80 4.88 -0.85 6.41
CA VAL A 80 4.17 0.18 5.64
C VAL A 80 2.88 -0.42 5.07
N ASP A 81 1.73 0.03 5.58
CA ASP A 81 0.43 -0.37 5.03
C ASP A 81 0.05 0.52 3.84
N MET A 82 0.13 -0.02 2.63
CA MET A 82 -0.27 0.65 1.40
C MET A 82 -1.74 0.39 1.03
N THR A 83 -2.45 -0.37 1.83
CA THR A 83 -3.88 -0.63 1.64
C THR A 83 -4.70 0.63 1.89
N THR A 84 -5.74 0.86 1.09
CA THR A 84 -6.77 1.82 1.47
C THR A 84 -7.61 1.22 2.59
N SER A 85 -7.44 1.75 3.81
CA SER A 85 -7.96 1.18 5.04
C SER A 85 -8.59 2.28 5.94
N SER A 86 -8.69 2.02 7.24
CA SER A 86 -9.26 2.95 8.21
C SER A 86 -8.17 3.80 8.88
N PRO A 87 -8.35 5.14 9.01
CA PRO A 87 -7.43 5.96 9.79
C PRO A 87 -7.27 5.50 11.24
N ALA A 88 -8.35 5.05 11.87
CA ALA A 88 -8.33 4.54 13.24
C ALA A 88 -7.50 3.25 13.36
N LEU A 89 -7.61 2.35 12.37
CA LEU A 89 -6.78 1.14 12.31
C LEU A 89 -5.31 1.51 12.14
N ALA A 90 -4.97 2.45 11.25
CA ALA A 90 -3.60 2.90 11.06
C ALA A 90 -2.98 3.45 12.36
N GLN A 91 -3.71 4.27 13.12
CA GLN A 91 -3.29 4.78 14.42
C GLN A 91 -3.11 3.65 15.45
N MET A 92 -4.04 2.70 15.50
CA MET A 92 -3.94 1.53 16.38
C MET A 92 -2.69 0.70 16.07
N LEU A 93 -2.43 0.41 14.80
CA LEU A 93 -1.26 -0.37 14.36
C LEU A 93 0.06 0.36 14.69
N TYR A 94 0.11 1.69 14.53
CA TYR A 94 1.25 2.49 14.91
C TYR A 94 1.56 2.36 16.41
N GLU A 95 0.55 2.54 17.28
CA GLU A 95 0.73 2.41 18.73
C GLU A 95 1.09 0.98 19.17
N MET A 96 0.53 -0.03 18.53
CA MET A 96 0.88 -1.42 18.79
C MET A 96 2.31 -1.73 18.34
N GLY A 97 2.71 -1.24 17.18
CA GLY A 97 4.05 -1.39 16.64
C GLY A 97 5.10 -0.81 17.60
N ARG A 98 4.88 0.42 18.08
CA ARG A 98 5.77 1.05 19.08
C ARG A 98 6.00 0.18 20.32
N LYS A 99 4.94 -0.44 20.85
CA LYS A 99 5.02 -1.33 22.02
C LYS A 99 5.83 -2.61 21.74
N LYS A 100 5.85 -3.04 20.48
CA LYS A 100 6.54 -4.25 20.02
C LYS A 100 7.94 -3.96 19.44
N GLY A 101 8.32 -2.69 19.32
CA GLY A 101 9.58 -2.28 18.71
C GLY A 101 9.61 -2.40 17.19
N ILE A 102 8.44 -2.29 16.55
CA ILE A 102 8.24 -2.28 15.09
C ILE A 102 7.68 -0.91 14.73
N ARG A 103 8.29 -0.26 13.75
CA ARG A 103 7.83 1.04 13.22
C ARG A 103 6.70 0.82 12.21
N VAL A 104 5.70 1.67 12.20
CA VAL A 104 4.53 1.50 11.32
C VAL A 104 4.16 2.82 10.66
N MET A 105 3.90 2.78 9.35
CA MET A 105 3.33 3.89 8.57
C MET A 105 2.11 3.42 7.77
N ASP A 106 1.19 4.32 7.51
CA ASP A 106 0.14 4.16 6.51
C ASP A 106 0.51 4.92 5.22
N ALA A 107 0.37 4.29 4.08
CA ALA A 107 0.79 4.84 2.80
C ALA A 107 -0.16 4.44 1.66
N PRO A 108 -1.46 4.71 1.77
CA PRO A 108 -2.40 4.39 0.69
C PRO A 108 -2.04 5.09 -0.60
N VAL A 109 -2.42 4.47 -1.72
CA VAL A 109 -2.00 4.89 -3.05
C VAL A 109 -3.17 5.27 -3.95
N SER A 110 -2.87 6.07 -4.97
CA SER A 110 -3.75 6.37 -6.09
C SER A 110 -2.99 6.17 -7.41
N GLY A 111 -3.71 5.78 -8.50
CA GLY A 111 -3.12 5.53 -9.81
C GLY A 111 -3.57 4.20 -10.44
N GLY A 112 -4.24 3.35 -9.67
CA GLY A 112 -4.78 2.06 -10.15
C GLY A 112 -3.71 1.12 -10.71
N ASP A 113 -4.14 0.15 -11.51
CA ASP A 113 -3.26 -0.83 -12.16
C ASP A 113 -2.22 -0.20 -13.08
N SER A 114 -2.62 0.85 -13.81
CA SER A 114 -1.73 1.57 -14.72
C SER A 114 -0.59 2.25 -13.95
N GLY A 115 -0.92 2.96 -12.87
CA GLY A 115 0.06 3.60 -12.01
C GLY A 115 1.01 2.58 -11.36
N ALA A 116 0.50 1.43 -10.93
CA ALA A 116 1.30 0.36 -10.36
C ALA A 116 2.27 -0.26 -11.38
N ARG A 117 1.82 -0.49 -12.63
CA ARG A 117 2.68 -1.04 -13.71
C ARG A 117 3.77 -0.08 -14.15
N ASN A 118 3.45 1.21 -14.22
CA ASN A 118 4.34 2.24 -14.75
C ASN A 118 5.19 2.94 -13.66
N ALA A 119 5.10 2.51 -12.40
CA ALA A 119 5.77 3.15 -11.25
C ALA A 119 5.41 4.66 -11.14
N THR A 120 4.15 5.00 -11.35
CA THR A 120 3.64 6.38 -11.33
C THR A 120 2.58 6.62 -10.27
N LEU A 121 2.58 5.80 -9.22
CA LEU A 121 1.63 5.93 -8.12
C LEU A 121 1.78 7.28 -7.42
N SER A 122 0.65 7.82 -6.94
CA SER A 122 0.63 8.84 -5.90
C SER A 122 0.53 8.13 -4.55
N ILE A 123 1.48 8.39 -3.64
CA ILE A 123 1.60 7.73 -2.34
C ILE A 123 1.40 8.78 -1.26
N MET A 124 0.39 8.59 -0.42
CA MET A 124 -0.02 9.52 0.64
C MET A 124 0.40 8.93 1.99
N VAL A 125 1.50 9.41 2.55
CA VAL A 125 2.12 8.77 3.71
C VAL A 125 1.68 9.44 5.01
N GLY A 126 1.31 8.64 6.01
CA GLY A 126 1.10 9.05 7.39
C GLY A 126 2.06 8.31 8.31
N GLY A 127 2.76 9.06 9.17
CA GLY A 127 3.75 8.48 10.09
C GLY A 127 4.82 9.49 10.50
N ASP A 128 5.92 8.98 11.04
CA ASP A 128 7.03 9.80 11.50
C ASP A 128 7.93 10.24 10.33
N GLN A 129 8.47 11.47 10.39
CA GLN A 129 9.33 12.03 9.35
C GLN A 129 10.57 11.17 9.10
N ALA A 130 11.22 10.66 10.15
CA ALA A 130 12.43 9.84 10.02
C ALA A 130 12.16 8.53 9.26
N ASP A 131 11.02 7.89 9.54
CA ASP A 131 10.59 6.66 8.86
C ASP A 131 10.23 6.93 7.39
N PHE A 132 9.60 8.08 7.13
CA PHE A 132 9.33 8.54 5.77
C PHE A 132 10.61 8.75 4.97
N ASP A 133 11.61 9.43 5.54
CA ASP A 133 12.88 9.71 4.86
C ASP A 133 13.64 8.41 4.56
N GLU A 134 13.59 7.43 5.46
CA GLU A 134 14.18 6.09 5.25
C GLU A 134 13.46 5.32 4.12
N ALA A 135 12.12 5.39 4.06
CA ALA A 135 11.33 4.68 3.05
C ALA A 135 11.27 5.40 1.69
N LEU A 136 11.61 6.68 1.61
CA LEU A 136 11.47 7.50 0.40
C LEU A 136 12.18 6.91 -0.83
N PRO A 137 13.41 6.35 -0.75
CA PRO A 137 14.04 5.69 -1.89
C PRO A 137 13.22 4.50 -2.41
N LEU A 138 12.59 3.73 -1.51
CA LEU A 138 11.75 2.59 -1.86
C LEU A 138 10.42 3.04 -2.50
N PHE A 139 9.78 4.07 -1.94
CA PHE A 139 8.59 4.66 -2.55
C PHE A 139 8.87 5.20 -3.95
N SER A 140 10.05 5.80 -4.17
CA SER A 140 10.47 6.35 -5.46
C SER A 140 10.60 5.30 -6.56
N CYS A 141 10.79 4.02 -6.19
CA CYS A 141 10.74 2.91 -7.14
C CYS A 141 9.33 2.61 -7.65
N MET A 142 8.28 3.05 -6.94
CA MET A 142 6.88 2.66 -7.17
C MET A 142 5.97 3.83 -7.55
N GLY A 143 6.38 5.05 -7.24
CA GLY A 143 5.55 6.25 -7.41
C GLY A 143 6.32 7.49 -7.80
N LYS A 144 5.59 8.51 -8.26
CA LYS A 144 6.15 9.83 -8.62
C LYS A 144 5.71 10.95 -7.69
N ASN A 145 4.49 10.86 -7.16
CA ASN A 145 3.96 11.85 -6.21
C ASN A 145 3.94 11.22 -4.83
N ILE A 146 4.96 11.50 -4.03
CA ILE A 146 5.15 10.89 -2.72
C ILE A 146 5.20 12.01 -1.70
N ARG A 147 4.30 11.99 -0.72
CA ARG A 147 4.23 13.06 0.28
C ARG A 147 3.91 12.51 1.66
N LEU A 148 4.64 13.00 2.67
CA LEU A 148 4.22 12.86 4.05
C LEU A 148 3.07 13.86 4.32
N MET A 149 1.93 13.32 4.72
CA MET A 149 0.69 14.08 4.92
C MET A 149 0.49 14.49 6.39
N GLY A 150 1.32 13.98 7.27
CA GLY A 150 1.29 14.21 8.71
C GLY A 150 1.54 12.92 9.50
N GLY A 151 1.14 12.91 10.77
CA GLY A 151 1.30 11.75 11.67
C GLY A 151 0.49 10.51 11.24
N PRO A 152 0.52 9.45 12.09
CA PRO A 152 -0.15 8.18 11.80
C PRO A 152 -1.65 8.35 11.48
N GLY A 153 -2.13 7.70 10.41
CA GLY A 153 -3.50 7.79 9.92
C GLY A 153 -3.77 8.94 8.94
N MET A 154 -2.85 9.91 8.82
CA MET A 154 -3.05 11.06 7.93
C MET A 154 -2.96 10.69 6.44
N GLY A 155 -2.25 9.63 6.09
CA GLY A 155 -2.30 9.06 4.76
C GLY A 155 -3.69 8.55 4.41
N GLN A 156 -4.32 7.79 5.31
CA GLN A 156 -5.68 7.27 5.13
C GLN A 156 -6.73 8.40 5.08
N HIS A 157 -6.61 9.43 5.93
CA HIS A 157 -7.49 10.61 5.85
C HIS A 157 -7.35 11.32 4.51
N THR A 158 -6.12 11.51 4.02
CA THR A 158 -5.87 12.10 2.70
C THR A 158 -6.47 11.25 1.59
N LYS A 159 -6.32 9.92 1.68
CA LYS A 159 -6.93 9.00 0.72
C LYS A 159 -8.45 9.09 0.74
N ALA A 160 -9.07 9.19 1.91
CA ALA A 160 -10.52 9.36 2.03
C ALA A 160 -10.99 10.66 1.34
N ALA A 161 -10.32 11.79 1.59
CA ALA A 161 -10.62 13.06 0.93
C ALA A 161 -10.48 12.96 -0.60
N ASN A 162 -9.38 12.34 -1.07
CA ASN A 162 -9.18 12.08 -2.50
C ASN A 162 -10.31 11.22 -3.09
N GLN A 163 -10.77 10.19 -2.39
CA GLN A 163 -11.85 9.32 -2.89
C GLN A 163 -13.20 10.04 -2.94
N ILE A 164 -13.50 10.92 -2.00
CA ILE A 164 -14.70 11.78 -2.06
C ILE A 164 -14.68 12.63 -3.34
N ALA A 165 -13.55 13.29 -3.62
CA ALA A 165 -13.41 14.11 -4.83
C ALA A 165 -13.53 13.29 -6.12
N VAL A 166 -12.84 12.14 -6.19
CA VAL A 166 -12.85 11.26 -7.36
C VAL A 166 -14.25 10.68 -7.61
N ALA A 167 -14.91 10.16 -6.57
CA ALA A 167 -16.25 9.59 -6.71
C ALA A 167 -17.28 10.65 -7.12
N GLY A 168 -17.23 11.82 -6.49
CA GLY A 168 -18.13 12.94 -6.81
C GLY A 168 -17.96 13.41 -8.25
N ALA A 169 -16.72 13.62 -8.70
CA ALA A 169 -16.45 14.02 -10.08
C ALA A 169 -16.92 12.96 -11.10
N THR A 170 -16.66 11.68 -10.82
CA THR A 170 -17.07 10.58 -11.70
C THR A 170 -18.58 10.49 -11.79
N ALA A 171 -19.30 10.60 -10.69
CA ALA A 171 -20.77 10.58 -10.66
C ALA A 171 -21.34 11.75 -11.48
N ALA A 172 -20.89 12.98 -11.21
CA ALA A 172 -21.34 14.18 -11.91
C ALA A 172 -21.09 14.09 -13.42
N TYR A 173 -19.90 13.64 -13.83
CA TYR A 173 -19.56 13.45 -15.24
C TYR A 173 -20.43 12.39 -15.91
N THR A 174 -20.68 11.27 -15.23
CA THR A 174 -21.52 10.19 -15.74
C THR A 174 -22.97 10.63 -15.93
N GLU A 175 -23.52 11.35 -14.95
CA GLU A 175 -24.89 11.92 -15.05
C GLU A 175 -25.00 12.94 -16.18
N ALA A 176 -24.00 13.83 -16.33
CA ALA A 176 -23.99 14.81 -17.41
C ALA A 176 -24.02 14.16 -18.80
N ILE A 177 -23.22 13.11 -19.02
CA ILE A 177 -23.23 12.36 -20.29
C ILE A 177 -24.55 11.63 -20.49
N ALA A 178 -25.10 11.01 -19.46
CA ALA A 178 -26.36 10.31 -19.53
C ALA A 178 -27.51 11.29 -19.90
N TYR A 179 -27.54 12.48 -19.29
CA TYR A 179 -28.50 13.54 -19.63
C TYR A 179 -28.34 14.01 -21.08
N ALA A 180 -27.10 14.32 -21.53
CA ALA A 180 -26.82 14.77 -22.88
C ALA A 180 -27.35 13.77 -23.92
N ARG A 181 -27.05 12.48 -23.76
CA ARG A 181 -27.55 11.41 -24.64
C ARG A 181 -29.06 11.33 -24.67
N ARG A 182 -29.70 11.47 -23.49
CA ARG A 182 -31.19 11.40 -23.41
C ARG A 182 -31.89 12.51 -24.16
N VAL A 183 -31.30 13.71 -24.24
CA VAL A 183 -31.87 14.85 -24.97
C VAL A 183 -31.36 14.99 -26.41
N GLY A 184 -30.61 14.01 -26.91
CA GLY A 184 -30.11 13.95 -28.28
C GLY A 184 -28.86 14.77 -28.55
N LEU A 185 -28.13 15.20 -27.51
CA LEU A 185 -26.81 15.81 -27.67
C LEU A 185 -25.74 14.72 -27.89
N ASP A 186 -24.77 15.02 -28.74
CA ASP A 186 -23.55 14.20 -28.83
C ASP A 186 -22.56 14.64 -27.75
N PRO A 187 -22.18 13.77 -26.80
CA PRO A 187 -21.24 14.08 -25.73
C PRO A 187 -19.76 13.87 -26.14
N ALA A 188 -19.45 13.58 -27.40
CA ALA A 188 -18.10 13.38 -27.92
C ALA A 188 -17.37 14.71 -28.17
#